data_6f9c03fd0deefff9f1118c67df886dd8
#
_entry.id   6f9c03fd0deefff9f1118c67df886dd8
#
_cell.length_a   1.000
_cell.length_b   1.000
_cell.length_c   1.000
_cell.angle_alpha   90.00
_cell.angle_beta   90.00
_cell.angle_gamma   90.00
#
_symmetry.space_group_name_H-M   'P 1'
#
loop_
_entity.id
_entity.type
_entity.pdbx_description
1 polymer ?
#
loop_
_entity_poly.entity_id
_entity_poly.type
_entity_poly.pdbx_seq_one_letter_code
_entity_poly.pdbx_strand_id
1 'polypeptide(L)'
;IDTVKFAAAYGVFIKNSNPHKKKIKVVIGRDARISGKMISSLVANTLVGLGIDVIDLGLSTTPTVEVAVPLENAAGGIILTASHNPKQWNALKLLNEKGEFLNGAEGEEILELAESEDFEFSDVDDLGKYTKDTSYLEKHIQAVLNLELVDVEAIRKANFKVVVDGVNSTGGIFIPALLKELNVACVELYCTPNGQFPHNPEPLKEHLTDISNLVVEEKAALGIVVDPDVDRLALICEDGSMFGEEYTLVACADYVLGKLGGGNTVSNLSSSRALRDVTHKHGGTYTASAVGEVNVVNKMKEINAVIGGEGNGGVIWPKLHYGRDALAGVALFLSHLAHKKTSMTALKAEYPLYEMSKNKIELKPHMN
;
A
#
# COMPACT_ATOMS: atom_id res chain seq x y z
N ILE A 1 14.40 -23.01 -1.65
CA ILE A 1 14.21 -23.63 -0.32
C ILE A 1 13.49 -22.64 0.58
N ASP A 2 14.03 -21.46 0.87
CA ASP A 2 13.48 -20.50 1.83
C ASP A 2 12.01 -20.13 1.57
N THR A 3 11.61 -19.94 0.30
CA THR A 3 10.21 -19.66 -0.06
C THR A 3 9.25 -20.75 0.42
N VAL A 4 9.61 -22.03 0.23
CA VAL A 4 8.78 -23.18 0.66
C VAL A 4 8.79 -23.27 2.19
N LYS A 5 9.95 -23.12 2.80
CA LYS A 5 10.13 -23.16 4.25
C LYS A 5 9.29 -22.10 4.96
N PHE A 6 9.38 -20.84 4.55
CA PHE A 6 8.59 -19.75 5.16
C PHE A 6 7.10 -19.81 4.81
N ALA A 7 6.72 -20.31 3.62
CA ALA A 7 5.32 -20.55 3.30
C ALA A 7 4.73 -21.68 4.15
N ALA A 8 5.50 -22.73 4.42
CA ALA A 8 5.09 -23.82 5.31
C ALA A 8 4.96 -23.35 6.77
N ALA A 9 5.96 -22.63 7.28
CA ALA A 9 5.93 -22.04 8.63
C ALA A 9 4.72 -21.13 8.83
N TYR A 10 4.44 -20.23 7.87
CA TYR A 10 3.24 -19.41 7.90
C TYR A 10 1.95 -20.25 7.86
N GLY A 11 1.89 -21.28 7.01
CA GLY A 11 0.74 -22.18 6.95
C GLY A 11 0.47 -22.89 8.28
N VAL A 12 1.51 -23.37 8.97
CA VAL A 12 1.42 -23.97 10.30
C VAL A 12 0.97 -22.94 11.33
N PHE A 13 1.56 -21.74 11.34
CA PHE A 13 1.16 -20.64 12.20
C PHE A 13 -0.35 -20.31 12.05
N ILE A 14 -0.84 -20.20 10.81
CA ILE A 14 -2.27 -19.95 10.56
C ILE A 14 -3.17 -21.10 11.03
N LYS A 15 -2.75 -22.36 10.87
CA LYS A 15 -3.48 -23.52 11.38
C LYS A 15 -3.55 -23.48 12.91
N ASN A 16 -2.44 -23.23 13.58
CA ASN A 16 -2.36 -23.15 15.04
C ASN A 16 -3.22 -22.00 15.61
N SER A 17 -3.27 -20.88 14.94
CA SER A 17 -4.10 -19.72 15.31
C SER A 17 -5.60 -19.94 15.06
N ASN A 18 -5.97 -20.99 14.29
CA ASN A 18 -7.35 -21.28 13.92
C ASN A 18 -7.77 -22.74 14.18
N PRO A 19 -7.55 -23.32 15.38
CA PRO A 19 -7.71 -24.75 15.63
C PRO A 19 -9.15 -25.26 15.48
N HIS A 20 -10.13 -24.35 15.50
CA HIS A 20 -11.56 -24.70 15.39
C HIS A 20 -12.12 -24.61 13.97
N LYS A 21 -11.33 -24.06 13.02
CA LYS A 21 -11.77 -23.95 11.62
C LYS A 21 -11.49 -25.24 10.87
N LYS A 22 -12.55 -25.91 10.38
CA LYS A 22 -12.43 -27.13 9.56
C LYS A 22 -11.78 -26.88 8.20
N LYS A 23 -11.91 -25.67 7.66
CA LYS A 23 -11.28 -25.22 6.41
C LYS A 23 -10.65 -23.88 6.63
N ILE A 24 -9.40 -23.80 6.30
CA ILE A 24 -8.58 -22.59 6.38
C ILE A 24 -8.35 -22.09 4.96
N LYS A 25 -8.55 -20.80 4.75
CA LYS A 25 -8.24 -20.11 3.49
C LYS A 25 -7.14 -19.09 3.70
N VAL A 26 -6.27 -18.94 2.71
CA VAL A 26 -5.26 -17.89 2.63
C VAL A 26 -5.40 -17.20 1.28
N VAL A 27 -5.42 -15.87 1.29
CA VAL A 27 -5.40 -15.05 0.07
C VAL A 27 -3.96 -14.77 -0.31
N ILE A 28 -3.62 -14.92 -1.58
CA ILE A 28 -2.30 -14.53 -2.08
C ILE A 28 -2.43 -13.55 -3.23
N GLY A 29 -1.47 -12.63 -3.32
CA GLY A 29 -1.34 -11.70 -4.44
C GLY A 29 0.12 -11.34 -4.67
N ARG A 30 0.45 -10.75 -5.80
CA ARG A 30 1.82 -10.37 -6.12
C ARG A 30 1.92 -9.12 -6.95
N ASP A 31 3.03 -8.42 -6.82
CA ASP A 31 3.42 -7.38 -7.78
C ASP A 31 3.89 -7.98 -9.12
N ALA A 32 4.38 -7.13 -10.03
CA ALA A 32 4.80 -7.58 -11.36
C ALA A 32 6.27 -8.04 -11.42
N ARG A 33 6.98 -8.20 -10.31
CA ARG A 33 8.36 -8.67 -10.30
C ARG A 33 8.51 -9.97 -11.10
N ILE A 34 9.59 -10.07 -11.88
CA ILE A 34 9.84 -11.17 -12.81
C ILE A 34 9.80 -12.54 -12.11
N SER A 35 10.35 -12.62 -10.90
CA SER A 35 10.34 -13.84 -10.08
C SER A 35 8.96 -14.16 -9.48
N GLY A 36 8.02 -13.21 -9.50
CA GLY A 36 6.76 -13.28 -8.77
C GLY A 36 5.91 -14.50 -9.11
N LYS A 37 5.75 -14.83 -10.42
CA LYS A 37 4.96 -16.00 -10.84
C LYS A 37 5.52 -17.32 -10.33
N MET A 38 6.85 -17.47 -10.37
CA MET A 38 7.53 -18.68 -9.86
C MET A 38 7.34 -18.81 -8.34
N ILE A 39 7.59 -17.72 -7.61
CA ILE A 39 7.47 -17.70 -6.14
C ILE A 39 6.02 -17.93 -5.73
N SER A 40 5.04 -17.30 -6.38
CA SER A 40 3.61 -17.51 -6.13
C SER A 40 3.21 -18.97 -6.28
N SER A 41 3.71 -19.65 -7.30
CA SER A 41 3.44 -21.08 -7.51
C SER A 41 4.01 -21.95 -6.39
N LEU A 42 5.21 -21.65 -5.91
CA LEU A 42 5.81 -22.37 -4.78
C LEU A 42 5.00 -22.15 -3.49
N VAL A 43 4.65 -20.91 -3.16
CA VAL A 43 3.84 -20.57 -2.00
C VAL A 43 2.47 -21.24 -2.05
N ALA A 44 1.75 -21.10 -3.17
CA ALA A 44 0.42 -21.68 -3.34
C ALA A 44 0.43 -23.20 -3.18
N ASN A 45 1.36 -23.91 -3.84
CA ASN A 45 1.44 -25.37 -3.74
C ASN A 45 1.86 -25.84 -2.34
N THR A 46 2.71 -25.10 -1.64
CA THR A 46 3.09 -25.40 -0.26
C THR A 46 1.87 -25.32 0.65
N LEU A 47 1.09 -24.25 0.56
CA LEU A 47 -0.13 -24.08 1.36
C LEU A 47 -1.19 -25.16 1.03
N VAL A 48 -1.39 -25.45 -0.26
CA VAL A 48 -2.28 -26.53 -0.71
C VAL A 48 -1.84 -27.88 -0.12
N GLY A 49 -0.52 -28.16 -0.12
CA GLY A 49 0.05 -29.36 0.50
C GLY A 49 -0.18 -29.45 2.01
N LEU A 50 -0.35 -28.32 2.69
CA LEU A 50 -0.71 -28.25 4.12
C LEU A 50 -2.23 -28.35 4.38
N GLY A 51 -3.05 -28.60 3.35
CA GLY A 51 -4.51 -28.66 3.45
C GLY A 51 -5.19 -27.30 3.55
N ILE A 52 -4.50 -26.21 3.14
CA ILE A 52 -5.00 -24.83 3.18
C ILE A 52 -5.55 -24.45 1.80
N ASP A 53 -6.78 -23.96 1.74
CA ASP A 53 -7.36 -23.41 0.53
C ASP A 53 -6.69 -22.09 0.16
N VAL A 54 -6.29 -21.93 -1.09
CA VAL A 54 -5.62 -20.73 -1.60
C VAL A 54 -6.51 -20.00 -2.58
N ILE A 55 -6.68 -18.69 -2.36
CA ILE A 55 -7.30 -17.76 -3.30
C ILE A 55 -6.21 -16.87 -3.88
N ASP A 56 -5.86 -17.08 -5.15
CA ASP A 56 -4.82 -16.32 -5.86
C ASP A 56 -5.44 -15.18 -6.65
N LEU A 57 -5.14 -13.94 -6.24
CA LEU A 57 -5.58 -12.71 -6.90
C LEU A 57 -4.73 -12.39 -8.16
N GLY A 58 -3.63 -13.09 -8.37
CA GLY A 58 -2.70 -12.84 -9.47
C GLY A 58 -1.90 -11.55 -9.27
N LEU A 59 -1.79 -10.74 -10.32
CA LEU A 59 -1.23 -9.38 -10.22
C LEU A 59 -2.17 -8.52 -9.37
N SER A 60 -1.68 -8.09 -8.23
CA SER A 60 -2.45 -7.39 -7.21
C SER A 60 -1.58 -6.38 -6.48
N THR A 61 -2.19 -5.53 -5.70
CA THR A 61 -1.51 -4.58 -4.82
C THR A 61 -1.49 -5.09 -3.39
N THR A 62 -0.57 -4.60 -2.56
CA THR A 62 -0.56 -4.88 -1.12
C THR A 62 -1.94 -4.57 -0.50
N PRO A 63 -2.49 -3.34 -0.63
CA PRO A 63 -3.79 -3.02 -0.04
C PRO A 63 -4.96 -3.86 -0.59
N THR A 64 -4.89 -4.31 -1.86
CA THR A 64 -5.95 -5.20 -2.39
C THR A 64 -5.99 -6.55 -1.68
N VAL A 65 -4.83 -7.13 -1.37
CA VAL A 65 -4.77 -8.38 -0.60
C VAL A 65 -5.25 -8.15 0.84
N GLU A 66 -4.87 -7.04 1.46
CA GLU A 66 -5.33 -6.64 2.80
C GLU A 66 -6.87 -6.52 2.87
N VAL A 67 -7.48 -5.90 1.85
CA VAL A 67 -8.94 -5.80 1.73
C VAL A 67 -9.59 -7.18 1.46
N ALA A 68 -8.95 -8.02 0.66
CA ALA A 68 -9.50 -9.32 0.27
C ALA A 68 -9.56 -10.32 1.44
N VAL A 69 -8.58 -10.30 2.35
CA VAL A 69 -8.52 -11.25 3.48
C VAL A 69 -9.80 -11.26 4.30
N PRO A 70 -10.29 -10.14 4.87
CA PRO A 70 -11.53 -10.13 5.63
C PRO A 70 -12.77 -10.38 4.75
N LEU A 71 -12.81 -9.92 3.50
CA LEU A 71 -13.94 -10.15 2.58
C LEU A 71 -14.12 -11.64 2.28
N GLU A 72 -13.04 -12.41 2.18
CA GLU A 72 -13.08 -13.85 1.97
C GLU A 72 -13.24 -14.65 3.27
N ASN A 73 -13.29 -13.99 4.42
CA ASN A 73 -13.18 -14.65 5.74
C ASN A 73 -11.96 -15.58 5.80
N ALA A 74 -10.87 -15.17 5.13
CA ALA A 74 -9.63 -15.92 5.13
C ALA A 74 -8.94 -15.83 6.50
N ALA A 75 -8.09 -16.80 6.81
CA ALA A 75 -7.35 -16.81 8.06
C ALA A 75 -6.09 -15.92 7.99
N GLY A 76 -5.72 -15.49 6.79
CA GLY A 76 -4.62 -14.59 6.55
C GLY A 76 -4.36 -14.40 5.07
N GLY A 77 -3.24 -13.73 4.76
CA GLY A 77 -2.83 -13.45 3.38
C GLY A 77 -1.33 -13.36 3.20
N ILE A 78 -0.88 -13.51 1.97
CA ILE A 78 0.53 -13.33 1.59
C ILE A 78 0.60 -12.42 0.36
N ILE A 79 1.39 -11.36 0.46
CA ILE A 79 1.75 -10.53 -0.68
C ILE A 79 3.19 -10.84 -1.09
N LEU A 80 3.39 -11.20 -2.36
CA LEU A 80 4.70 -11.45 -2.92
C LEU A 80 5.23 -10.19 -3.59
N THR A 81 6.04 -9.47 -2.85
CA THR A 81 6.62 -8.18 -3.26
C THR A 81 7.83 -7.86 -2.40
N ALA A 82 8.72 -7.03 -2.90
CA ALA A 82 9.74 -6.38 -2.11
C ALA A 82 9.57 -4.85 -2.11
N SER A 83 8.32 -4.37 -2.30
CA SER A 83 7.95 -2.95 -2.33
C SER A 83 8.90 -2.15 -3.25
N HIS A 84 9.47 -1.08 -2.74
CA HIS A 84 10.38 -0.18 -3.44
C HIS A 84 11.81 -0.71 -3.66
N ASN A 85 12.12 -1.92 -3.22
CA ASN A 85 13.45 -2.52 -3.46
C ASN A 85 13.66 -2.82 -4.96
N PRO A 86 14.91 -2.86 -5.44
CA PRO A 86 15.24 -3.19 -6.83
C PRO A 86 14.64 -4.52 -7.31
N LYS A 87 14.50 -4.70 -8.62
CA LYS A 87 13.74 -5.81 -9.26
C LYS A 87 14.25 -7.22 -8.95
N GLN A 88 15.50 -7.38 -8.55
CA GLN A 88 16.09 -8.67 -8.18
C GLN A 88 15.63 -9.19 -6.81
N TRP A 89 15.07 -8.32 -5.97
CA TRP A 89 14.51 -8.70 -4.67
C TRP A 89 13.07 -9.16 -4.81
N ASN A 90 12.69 -10.09 -3.96
CA ASN A 90 11.30 -10.44 -3.70
C ASN A 90 11.18 -10.92 -2.26
N ALA A 91 9.98 -10.84 -1.69
CA ALA A 91 9.72 -11.21 -0.31
C ALA A 91 8.29 -11.70 -0.13
N LEU A 92 8.01 -12.25 1.03
CA LEU A 92 6.67 -12.60 1.51
C LEU A 92 6.26 -11.60 2.59
N LYS A 93 5.27 -10.76 2.31
CA LYS A 93 4.61 -9.94 3.33
C LYS A 93 3.43 -10.75 3.87
N LEU A 94 3.40 -11.00 5.17
CA LEU A 94 2.46 -11.90 5.82
C LEU A 94 1.38 -11.12 6.57
N LEU A 95 0.12 -11.50 6.38
CA LEU A 95 -1.05 -10.87 6.98
C LEU A 95 -1.79 -11.82 7.93
N ASN A 96 -2.41 -11.27 8.96
CA ASN A 96 -3.36 -11.95 9.84
C ASN A 96 -4.78 -11.98 9.22
N GLU A 97 -5.75 -12.51 9.96
CA GLU A 97 -7.15 -12.64 9.52
C GLU A 97 -7.88 -11.31 9.33
N LYS A 98 -7.31 -10.21 9.80
CA LYS A 98 -7.85 -8.85 9.61
C LYS A 98 -7.31 -8.17 8.35
N GLY A 99 -6.40 -8.82 7.63
CA GLY A 99 -5.68 -8.22 6.52
C GLY A 99 -4.60 -7.23 6.96
N GLU A 100 -4.06 -7.38 8.16
CA GLU A 100 -3.02 -6.52 8.73
C GLU A 100 -1.69 -7.27 8.79
N PHE A 101 -0.57 -6.56 8.68
CA PHE A 101 0.74 -7.18 8.84
C PHE A 101 0.91 -7.80 10.23
N LEU A 102 1.59 -8.93 10.27
CA LEU A 102 1.96 -9.59 11.52
C LEU A 102 2.85 -8.69 12.37
N ASN A 103 2.64 -8.73 13.68
CA ASN A 103 3.48 -8.03 14.63
C ASN A 103 4.80 -8.77 14.89
N GLY A 104 5.70 -8.16 15.68
CA GLY A 104 7.02 -8.74 15.95
C GLY A 104 6.97 -10.11 16.62
N ALA A 105 6.06 -10.34 17.58
CA ALA A 105 5.94 -11.62 18.28
C ALA A 105 5.41 -12.73 17.35
N GLU A 106 4.43 -12.42 16.50
CA GLU A 106 3.94 -13.35 15.47
C GLU A 106 5.05 -13.66 14.44
N GLY A 107 5.86 -12.66 14.10
CA GLY A 107 7.02 -12.85 13.23
C GLY A 107 8.08 -13.76 13.84
N GLU A 108 8.37 -13.64 15.14
CA GLU A 108 9.30 -14.52 15.87
C GLU A 108 8.78 -15.97 15.91
N GLU A 109 7.48 -16.17 16.15
CA GLU A 109 6.86 -17.52 16.11
C GLU A 109 7.04 -18.19 14.74
N ILE A 110 6.87 -17.42 13.65
CA ILE A 110 7.09 -17.96 12.29
C ILE A 110 8.57 -18.29 12.05
N LEU A 111 9.50 -17.50 12.59
CA LEU A 111 10.94 -17.81 12.51
C LEU A 111 11.25 -19.13 13.25
N GLU A 112 10.72 -19.34 14.46
CA GLU A 112 10.90 -20.58 15.22
C GLU A 112 10.32 -21.78 14.48
N LEU A 113 9.12 -21.66 13.91
CA LEU A 113 8.50 -22.70 13.07
C LEU A 113 9.34 -22.99 11.83
N ALA A 114 9.89 -21.97 11.20
CA ALA A 114 10.78 -22.14 10.06
C ALA A 114 12.09 -22.82 10.44
N GLU A 115 12.67 -22.52 11.59
CA GLU A 115 13.91 -23.14 12.07
C GLU A 115 13.71 -24.62 12.45
N SER A 116 12.57 -24.96 13.06
CA SER A 116 12.27 -26.34 13.44
C SER A 116 12.04 -27.25 12.24
N GLU A 117 11.55 -26.70 11.12
CA GLU A 117 11.11 -27.45 9.91
C GLU A 117 10.14 -28.59 10.21
N ASP A 118 9.45 -28.55 11.34
CA ASP A 118 8.43 -29.52 11.74
C ASP A 118 7.11 -29.21 11.06
N PHE A 119 7.01 -29.59 9.78
CA PHE A 119 5.85 -29.35 8.95
C PHE A 119 5.13 -30.65 8.63
N GLU A 120 3.87 -30.77 9.07
CA GLU A 120 3.01 -31.89 8.74
C GLU A 120 2.15 -31.55 7.50
N PHE A 121 2.48 -32.18 6.37
CA PHE A 121 1.69 -32.06 5.15
C PHE A 121 0.48 -33.00 5.19
N SER A 122 -0.61 -32.58 4.55
CA SER A 122 -1.86 -33.32 4.52
C SER A 122 -1.80 -34.56 3.62
N ASP A 123 -2.62 -35.56 3.94
CA ASP A 123 -2.87 -36.68 3.04
C ASP A 123 -3.52 -36.21 1.74
N VAL A 124 -3.45 -37.02 0.69
CA VAL A 124 -3.91 -36.69 -0.65
C VAL A 124 -5.40 -36.31 -0.71
N ASP A 125 -6.23 -36.91 0.17
CA ASP A 125 -7.66 -36.63 0.23
C ASP A 125 -7.99 -35.32 0.98
N ASP A 126 -7.03 -34.77 1.74
CA ASP A 126 -7.16 -33.58 2.58
C ASP A 126 -6.39 -32.35 2.05
N LEU A 127 -5.91 -32.43 0.82
CA LEU A 127 -5.22 -31.30 0.18
C LEU A 127 -6.15 -30.07 0.07
N GLY A 128 -5.57 -28.89 0.23
CA GLY A 128 -6.27 -27.62 0.00
C GLY A 128 -6.65 -27.42 -1.46
N LYS A 129 -7.54 -26.49 -1.72
CA LYS A 129 -7.96 -26.11 -3.07
C LYS A 129 -7.28 -24.83 -3.53
N TYR A 130 -6.84 -24.79 -4.77
CA TYR A 130 -6.37 -23.57 -5.40
C TYR A 130 -7.48 -22.97 -6.26
N THR A 131 -7.79 -21.69 -6.04
CA THR A 131 -8.77 -20.92 -6.79
C THR A 131 -8.16 -19.61 -7.23
N LYS A 132 -8.35 -19.22 -8.47
CA LYS A 132 -7.95 -17.92 -8.98
C LYS A 132 -9.14 -16.97 -9.00
N ASP A 133 -9.00 -15.78 -8.40
CA ASP A 133 -10.02 -14.73 -8.41
C ASP A 133 -9.40 -13.39 -8.89
N THR A 134 -9.76 -12.98 -10.09
CA THR A 134 -9.30 -11.72 -10.69
C THR A 134 -10.26 -10.55 -10.47
N SER A 135 -11.35 -10.74 -9.74
CA SER A 135 -12.38 -9.70 -9.53
C SER A 135 -11.97 -8.64 -8.50
N TYR A 136 -10.84 -8.84 -7.81
CA TYR A 136 -10.42 -7.96 -6.72
C TYR A 136 -9.91 -6.60 -7.17
N LEU A 137 -9.47 -6.43 -8.42
CA LEU A 137 -9.25 -5.10 -9.00
C LEU A 137 -10.52 -4.24 -8.88
N GLU A 138 -11.65 -4.77 -9.37
CA GLU A 138 -12.92 -4.05 -9.35
C GLU A 138 -13.49 -3.92 -7.94
N LYS A 139 -13.47 -5.00 -7.14
CA LYS A 139 -13.96 -4.99 -5.75
C LYS A 139 -13.25 -3.92 -4.90
N HIS A 140 -11.92 -3.81 -5.01
CA HIS A 140 -11.15 -2.82 -4.26
C HIS A 140 -11.47 -1.39 -4.74
N ILE A 141 -11.48 -1.15 -6.06
CA ILE A 141 -11.88 0.17 -6.61
C ILE A 141 -13.27 0.56 -6.12
N GLN A 142 -14.25 -0.33 -6.18
CA GLN A 142 -15.60 -0.04 -5.70
C GLN A 142 -15.64 0.22 -4.18
N ALA A 143 -14.83 -0.50 -3.39
CA ALA A 143 -14.71 -0.22 -1.96
C ALA A 143 -14.19 1.20 -1.70
N VAL A 144 -13.17 1.64 -2.45
CA VAL A 144 -12.64 3.01 -2.37
C VAL A 144 -13.69 4.05 -2.79
N LEU A 145 -14.37 3.84 -3.92
CA LEU A 145 -15.35 4.81 -4.44
C LEU A 145 -16.60 4.95 -3.55
N ASN A 146 -16.94 3.92 -2.78
CA ASN A 146 -18.05 3.93 -1.85
C ASN A 146 -17.72 4.56 -0.49
N LEU A 147 -16.50 5.00 -0.26
CA LEU A 147 -16.12 5.66 0.98
C LEU A 147 -16.75 7.06 1.07
N GLU A 148 -17.31 7.39 2.23
CA GLU A 148 -18.11 8.60 2.48
C GLU A 148 -17.42 9.91 2.05
N LEU A 149 -16.09 9.99 2.22
CA LEU A 149 -15.33 11.20 1.91
C LEU A 149 -14.77 11.22 0.47
N VAL A 150 -14.98 10.18 -0.33
CA VAL A 150 -14.61 10.19 -1.76
C VAL A 150 -15.75 10.84 -2.54
N ASP A 151 -15.51 12.08 -2.95
CA ASP A 151 -16.48 12.87 -3.72
C ASP A 151 -16.31 12.65 -5.22
N VAL A 152 -16.83 11.51 -5.70
CA VAL A 152 -16.76 11.09 -7.11
C VAL A 152 -17.31 12.17 -8.04
N GLU A 153 -18.42 12.83 -7.66
CA GLU A 153 -19.04 13.86 -8.49
C GLU A 153 -18.21 15.14 -8.57
N ALA A 154 -17.58 15.55 -7.46
CA ALA A 154 -16.67 16.70 -7.49
C ALA A 154 -15.44 16.42 -8.36
N ILE A 155 -14.86 15.22 -8.26
CA ILE A 155 -13.71 14.79 -9.07
C ILE A 155 -14.11 14.81 -10.56
N ARG A 156 -15.23 14.20 -10.94
CA ARG A 156 -15.71 14.18 -12.33
C ARG A 156 -15.94 15.58 -12.91
N LYS A 157 -16.49 16.49 -12.12
CA LYS A 157 -16.73 17.89 -12.52
C LYS A 157 -15.44 18.71 -12.67
N ALA A 158 -14.38 18.33 -11.98
CA ALA A 158 -13.09 19.03 -12.05
C ALA A 158 -12.35 18.81 -13.38
N ASN A 159 -12.72 17.77 -14.15
CA ASN A 159 -12.13 17.41 -15.45
C ASN A 159 -10.60 17.34 -15.40
N PHE A 160 -10.05 16.69 -14.38
CA PHE A 160 -8.62 16.52 -14.24
C PHE A 160 -8.03 15.71 -15.40
N LYS A 161 -6.84 16.10 -15.84
CA LYS A 161 -5.92 15.30 -16.65
C LYS A 161 -4.70 15.00 -15.80
N VAL A 162 -4.31 13.74 -15.68
CA VAL A 162 -3.18 13.33 -14.85
C VAL A 162 -2.21 12.46 -15.64
N VAL A 163 -0.95 12.44 -15.22
CA VAL A 163 0.05 11.48 -15.68
C VAL A 163 0.23 10.45 -14.59
N VAL A 164 0.28 9.16 -14.94
CA VAL A 164 0.47 8.05 -13.99
C VAL A 164 1.77 7.34 -14.29
N ASP A 165 2.65 7.23 -13.31
CA ASP A 165 3.82 6.37 -13.35
C ASP A 165 3.56 5.12 -12.48
N GLY A 166 3.38 3.98 -13.13
CA GLY A 166 3.13 2.68 -12.50
C GLY A 166 4.39 1.83 -12.34
N VAL A 167 5.57 2.37 -12.61
CA VAL A 167 6.91 1.73 -12.52
C VAL A 167 6.97 0.32 -13.15
N ASN A 168 6.20 0.10 -14.22
CA ASN A 168 5.99 -1.20 -14.88
C ASN A 168 5.59 -2.32 -13.91
N SER A 169 4.77 -1.97 -12.92
CA SER A 169 4.21 -2.91 -11.96
C SER A 169 2.68 -2.78 -11.86
N THR A 170 2.11 -3.22 -10.76
CA THR A 170 0.64 -3.31 -10.59
C THR A 170 -0.03 -1.94 -10.52
N GLY A 171 0.71 -0.89 -10.17
CA GLY A 171 0.23 0.49 -10.28
C GLY A 171 -0.28 0.86 -11.66
N GLY A 172 0.37 0.34 -12.74
CA GLY A 172 -0.06 0.53 -14.12
C GLY A 172 -1.38 -0.15 -14.48
N ILE A 173 -1.90 -1.05 -13.64
CA ILE A 173 -3.20 -1.68 -13.79
C ILE A 173 -4.24 -0.94 -12.93
N PHE A 174 -3.94 -0.75 -11.65
CA PHE A 174 -4.90 -0.33 -10.64
C PHE A 174 -5.20 1.17 -10.70
N ILE A 175 -4.19 2.02 -10.88
CA ILE A 175 -4.40 3.48 -10.89
C ILE A 175 -5.16 3.93 -12.14
N PRO A 176 -4.80 3.53 -13.39
CA PRO A 176 -5.60 3.87 -14.57
C PRO A 176 -7.04 3.37 -14.48
N ALA A 177 -7.26 2.17 -13.91
CA ALA A 177 -8.62 1.64 -13.72
C ALA A 177 -9.44 2.49 -12.74
N LEU A 178 -8.87 2.90 -11.60
CA LEU A 178 -9.51 3.83 -10.66
C LEU A 178 -9.84 5.18 -11.32
N LEU A 179 -8.89 5.76 -12.05
CA LEU A 179 -9.07 7.05 -12.73
C LEU A 179 -10.16 6.99 -13.81
N LYS A 180 -10.29 5.86 -14.50
CA LYS A 180 -11.38 5.62 -15.46
C LYS A 180 -12.75 5.69 -14.78
N GLU A 181 -12.94 5.05 -13.64
CA GLU A 181 -14.19 5.10 -12.87
C GLU A 181 -14.48 6.51 -12.34
N LEU A 182 -13.45 7.28 -12.05
CA LEU A 182 -13.55 8.69 -11.65
C LEU A 182 -13.71 9.66 -12.83
N ASN A 183 -13.74 9.17 -14.09
CA ASN A 183 -13.76 9.98 -15.31
C ASN A 183 -12.62 11.02 -15.38
N VAL A 184 -11.43 10.63 -14.94
CA VAL A 184 -10.21 11.43 -14.98
C VAL A 184 -9.39 11.01 -16.20
N ALA A 185 -8.99 11.97 -17.04
CA ALA A 185 -8.14 11.70 -18.18
C ALA A 185 -6.72 11.28 -17.73
N CYS A 186 -6.27 10.11 -18.18
CA CYS A 186 -5.02 9.49 -17.77
C CYS A 186 -4.02 9.40 -18.93
N VAL A 187 -2.81 9.89 -18.72
CA VAL A 187 -1.65 9.65 -19.57
C VAL A 187 -0.77 8.63 -18.86
N GLU A 188 -0.58 7.47 -19.46
CA GLU A 188 0.13 6.36 -18.86
C GLU A 188 1.63 6.43 -19.15
N LEU A 189 2.45 6.46 -18.11
CA LEU A 189 3.90 6.33 -18.14
C LEU A 189 4.29 5.07 -17.37
N TYR A 190 5.07 4.18 -18.00
CA TYR A 190 5.55 2.94 -17.35
C TYR A 190 4.44 2.10 -16.71
N CYS A 191 3.31 1.94 -17.41
CA CYS A 191 2.14 1.20 -16.94
C CYS A 191 2.06 -0.24 -17.49
N THR A 192 3.10 -0.77 -18.14
CA THR A 192 3.13 -2.17 -18.59
C THR A 192 3.63 -3.08 -17.46
N PRO A 193 2.81 -3.99 -16.90
CA PRO A 193 3.16 -4.73 -15.69
C PRO A 193 4.10 -5.93 -15.99
N ASN A 194 5.29 -5.64 -16.49
CA ASN A 194 6.29 -6.61 -16.90
C ASN A 194 7.45 -6.80 -15.88
N GLY A 195 7.46 -6.01 -14.80
CA GLY A 195 8.48 -6.06 -13.73
C GLY A 195 9.85 -5.53 -14.13
N GLN A 196 9.98 -4.92 -15.32
CA GLN A 196 11.18 -4.22 -15.75
C GLN A 196 11.07 -2.76 -15.32
N PHE A 197 11.52 -2.45 -14.10
CA PHE A 197 11.43 -1.10 -13.55
C PHE A 197 12.35 -0.16 -14.34
N PRO A 198 11.81 0.91 -14.96
CA PRO A 198 12.57 1.82 -15.79
C PRO A 198 13.47 2.76 -14.99
N HIS A 199 13.15 2.98 -13.74
CA HIS A 199 13.92 3.75 -12.75
C HIS A 199 13.91 3.03 -11.41
N ASN A 200 14.62 3.56 -10.41
CA ASN A 200 14.54 3.06 -9.05
C ASN A 200 13.07 3.15 -8.57
N PRO A 201 12.47 2.04 -8.11
CA PRO A 201 11.05 2.01 -7.77
C PRO A 201 10.68 2.77 -6.49
N GLU A 202 11.65 3.30 -5.75
CA GLU A 202 11.38 4.22 -4.66
C GLU A 202 11.01 5.61 -5.23
N PRO A 203 9.82 6.16 -4.91
CA PRO A 203 9.31 7.38 -5.52
C PRO A 203 9.97 8.64 -4.93
N LEU A 204 11.28 8.76 -5.05
CA LEU A 204 12.08 9.91 -4.64
C LEU A 204 12.29 10.87 -5.81
N LYS A 205 12.44 12.16 -5.50
CA LYS A 205 12.61 13.24 -6.49
C LYS A 205 13.64 12.93 -7.57
N GLU A 206 14.76 12.33 -7.21
CA GLU A 206 15.88 12.01 -8.11
C GLU A 206 15.54 10.94 -9.15
N HIS A 207 14.47 10.17 -8.94
CA HIS A 207 14.03 9.08 -9.81
C HIS A 207 12.84 9.46 -10.70
N LEU A 208 12.25 10.66 -10.53
CA LEU A 208 10.96 11.03 -11.10
C LEU A 208 11.06 12.10 -12.20
N THR A 209 12.23 12.22 -12.86
CA THR A 209 12.47 13.22 -13.91
C THR A 209 11.51 13.06 -15.08
N ASP A 210 11.25 11.83 -15.53
CA ASP A 210 10.43 11.56 -16.71
C ASP A 210 8.97 11.98 -16.49
N ILE A 211 8.38 11.61 -15.37
CA ILE A 211 7.01 12.03 -15.06
C ILE A 211 6.93 13.55 -14.83
N SER A 212 7.92 14.16 -14.17
CA SER A 212 7.97 15.62 -13.98
C SER A 212 7.93 16.38 -15.30
N ASN A 213 8.71 15.92 -16.28
CA ASN A 213 8.72 16.50 -17.62
C ASN A 213 7.39 16.27 -18.36
N LEU A 214 6.86 15.04 -18.30
CA LEU A 214 5.64 14.66 -19.00
C LEU A 214 4.40 15.38 -18.45
N VAL A 215 4.33 15.65 -17.13
CA VAL A 215 3.27 16.47 -16.54
C VAL A 215 3.20 17.85 -17.16
N VAL A 216 4.36 18.51 -17.37
CA VAL A 216 4.45 19.83 -17.96
C VAL A 216 4.12 19.77 -19.46
N GLU A 217 4.67 18.81 -20.20
CA GLU A 217 4.44 18.61 -21.63
C GLU A 217 2.95 18.39 -21.94
N GLU A 218 2.32 17.50 -21.18
CA GLU A 218 0.91 17.13 -21.32
C GLU A 218 -0.05 18.16 -20.71
N LYS A 219 0.47 19.20 -20.05
CA LYS A 219 -0.31 20.21 -19.31
C LYS A 219 -1.28 19.51 -18.34
N ALA A 220 -0.82 18.49 -17.67
CA ALA A 220 -1.61 17.76 -16.71
C ALA A 220 -1.79 18.56 -15.41
N ALA A 221 -2.90 18.32 -14.71
CA ALA A 221 -3.15 18.96 -13.43
C ALA A 221 -2.18 18.44 -12.35
N LEU A 222 -1.76 17.18 -12.46
CA LEU A 222 -0.79 16.53 -11.56
C LEU A 222 -0.22 15.25 -12.18
N GLY A 223 0.88 14.77 -11.57
CA GLY A 223 1.39 13.41 -11.74
C GLY A 223 1.10 12.55 -10.51
N ILE A 224 0.80 11.28 -10.75
CA ILE A 224 0.58 10.24 -9.73
C ILE A 224 1.68 9.20 -9.90
N VAL A 225 2.44 8.96 -8.84
CA VAL A 225 3.52 7.96 -8.82
C VAL A 225 3.26 6.98 -7.71
N VAL A 226 3.33 5.69 -8.01
CA VAL A 226 3.19 4.63 -7.01
C VAL A 226 4.37 3.68 -7.08
N ASP A 227 4.67 3.04 -5.95
CA ASP A 227 5.67 1.97 -5.90
C ASP A 227 5.11 0.63 -6.45
N PRO A 228 5.94 -0.41 -6.61
CA PRO A 228 5.53 -1.65 -7.29
C PRO A 228 4.30 -2.35 -6.73
N ASP A 229 4.02 -2.25 -5.45
CA ASP A 229 2.88 -2.90 -4.78
C ASP A 229 1.81 -1.91 -4.29
N VAL A 230 1.94 -0.62 -4.69
CA VAL A 230 0.89 0.41 -4.60
C VAL A 230 0.48 0.75 -3.15
N ASP A 231 1.42 0.64 -2.21
CA ASP A 231 1.21 1.06 -0.83
C ASP A 231 1.74 2.48 -0.55
N ARG A 232 2.54 3.07 -1.50
CA ARG A 232 3.07 4.43 -1.43
C ARG A 232 2.57 5.27 -2.59
N LEU A 233 2.34 6.55 -2.33
CA LEU A 233 1.85 7.55 -3.27
C LEU A 233 2.70 8.82 -3.20
N ALA A 234 3.36 9.16 -4.28
CA ALA A 234 3.98 10.48 -4.47
C ALA A 234 3.26 11.25 -5.58
N LEU A 235 3.26 12.57 -5.46
CA LEU A 235 2.54 13.45 -6.37
C LEU A 235 3.48 14.50 -6.97
N ILE A 236 3.28 14.80 -8.25
CA ILE A 236 3.98 15.84 -9.01
C ILE A 236 3.01 16.97 -9.27
N CYS A 237 3.46 18.21 -9.07
CA CYS A 237 2.68 19.40 -9.35
C CYS A 237 2.60 19.70 -10.86
N GLU A 238 1.67 20.54 -11.26
CA GLU A 238 1.46 20.96 -12.65
C GLU A 238 2.68 21.63 -13.30
N ASP A 239 3.60 22.17 -12.51
CA ASP A 239 4.86 22.77 -12.96
C ASP A 239 6.03 21.76 -13.04
N GLY A 240 5.77 20.48 -12.80
CA GLY A 240 6.78 19.41 -12.75
C GLY A 240 7.53 19.31 -11.42
N SER A 241 7.30 20.20 -10.46
CA SER A 241 7.90 20.11 -9.14
C SER A 241 7.25 19.00 -8.31
N MET A 242 8.01 18.39 -7.41
CA MET A 242 7.45 17.38 -6.51
C MET A 242 6.55 18.02 -5.45
N PHE A 243 5.34 17.51 -5.27
CA PHE A 243 4.45 17.94 -4.17
C PHE A 243 5.10 17.58 -2.81
N GLY A 244 5.79 16.46 -2.76
CA GLY A 244 6.48 15.91 -1.61
C GLY A 244 5.77 14.66 -1.10
N GLU A 245 6.51 13.57 -0.95
CA GLU A 245 5.93 12.28 -0.58
C GLU A 245 5.17 12.32 0.75
N GLU A 246 5.72 12.98 1.77
CA GLU A 246 5.05 13.11 3.07
C GLU A 246 3.84 14.06 3.03
N TYR A 247 3.83 15.03 2.11
CA TYR A 247 2.70 15.96 1.94
C TYR A 247 1.48 15.31 1.32
N THR A 248 1.61 14.13 0.73
CA THR A 248 0.47 13.29 0.34
C THR A 248 -0.43 13.01 1.54
N LEU A 249 0.15 12.50 2.63
CA LEU A 249 -0.57 12.25 3.87
C LEU A 249 -1.12 13.55 4.49
N VAL A 250 -0.32 14.61 4.47
CA VAL A 250 -0.71 15.92 5.04
C VAL A 250 -1.96 16.48 4.35
N ALA A 251 -1.99 16.45 3.01
CA ALA A 251 -3.14 16.94 2.23
C ALA A 251 -4.38 16.05 2.41
N CYS A 252 -4.22 14.73 2.40
CA CYS A 252 -5.34 13.82 2.70
C CYS A 252 -5.89 14.04 4.11
N ALA A 253 -5.01 14.28 5.09
CA ALA A 253 -5.42 14.56 6.47
C ALA A 253 -6.12 15.92 6.61
N ASP A 254 -5.64 16.98 5.95
CA ASP A 254 -6.31 18.30 5.93
C ASP A 254 -7.76 18.16 5.42
N TYR A 255 -7.95 17.37 4.35
CA TYR A 255 -9.27 17.10 3.81
C TYR A 255 -10.16 16.32 4.79
N VAL A 256 -9.66 15.18 5.29
CA VAL A 256 -10.42 14.31 6.19
C VAL A 256 -10.79 15.05 7.48
N LEU A 257 -9.83 15.70 8.11
CA LEU A 257 -10.05 16.47 9.35
C LEU A 257 -11.02 17.64 9.13
N GLY A 258 -10.90 18.34 8.00
CA GLY A 258 -11.82 19.42 7.63
C GLY A 258 -13.26 18.94 7.45
N LYS A 259 -13.46 17.76 6.85
CA LYS A 259 -14.78 17.16 6.64
C LYS A 259 -15.39 16.60 7.93
N LEU A 260 -14.57 16.02 8.81
CA LEU A 260 -15.02 15.44 10.08
C LEU A 260 -15.13 16.46 11.22
N GLY A 261 -14.64 17.68 11.04
CA GLY A 261 -14.58 18.70 12.09
C GLY A 261 -13.51 18.43 13.14
N GLY A 262 -12.43 17.76 12.77
CA GLY A 262 -11.29 17.40 13.63
C GLY A 262 -11.08 15.88 13.73
N GLY A 263 -10.16 15.48 14.61
CA GLY A 263 -9.85 14.06 14.85
C GLY A 263 -8.38 13.84 15.18
N ASN A 264 -8.04 12.62 15.63
CA ASN A 264 -6.67 12.26 15.95
C ASN A 264 -5.95 11.74 14.70
N THR A 265 -4.65 12.01 14.58
CA THR A 265 -3.81 11.51 13.49
C THR A 265 -2.53 10.88 14.02
N VAL A 266 -1.96 9.98 13.22
CA VAL A 266 -0.68 9.31 13.53
C VAL A 266 0.21 9.35 12.30
N SER A 267 1.50 9.66 12.49
CA SER A 267 2.54 9.27 11.54
C SER A 267 3.77 8.70 12.26
N ASN A 268 4.65 8.06 11.50
CA ASN A 268 5.90 7.56 12.08
C ASN A 268 6.91 8.70 12.32
N LEU A 269 7.96 8.41 13.12
CA LEU A 269 9.03 9.36 13.44
C LEU A 269 9.93 9.72 12.23
N SER A 270 9.77 9.05 11.09
CA SER A 270 10.43 9.41 9.82
C SER A 270 9.59 10.40 8.99
N SER A 271 8.71 11.16 9.62
CA SER A 271 7.88 12.20 9.02
C SER A 271 8.22 13.56 9.59
N SER A 272 7.96 14.64 8.84
CA SER A 272 8.07 16.01 9.35
C SER A 272 6.94 16.34 10.34
N ARG A 273 6.94 17.56 10.81
CA ARG A 273 5.89 18.06 11.71
C ARG A 273 4.66 18.59 10.97
N ALA A 274 4.62 18.53 9.63
CA ALA A 274 3.54 19.12 8.85
C ALA A 274 2.17 18.49 9.18
N LEU A 275 2.10 17.15 9.34
CA LEU A 275 0.87 16.49 9.75
C LEU A 275 0.40 16.95 11.14
N ARG A 276 1.32 17.10 12.09
CA ARG A 276 1.00 17.61 13.44
C ARG A 276 0.37 18.99 13.37
N ASP A 277 0.96 19.87 12.59
CA ASP A 277 0.51 21.26 12.52
C ASP A 277 -0.88 21.36 11.85
N VAL A 278 -1.12 20.57 10.80
CA VAL A 278 -2.44 20.45 10.15
C VAL A 278 -3.46 19.85 11.14
N THR A 279 -3.09 18.84 11.91
CA THR A 279 -3.97 18.22 12.90
C THR A 279 -4.38 19.23 13.98
N HIS A 280 -3.42 20.00 14.49
CA HIS A 280 -3.70 21.05 15.48
C HIS A 280 -4.56 22.18 14.91
N LYS A 281 -4.35 22.57 13.64
CA LYS A 281 -5.20 23.54 12.91
C LYS A 281 -6.68 23.13 12.94
N HIS A 282 -6.97 21.84 12.89
CA HIS A 282 -8.33 21.29 12.96
C HIS A 282 -8.76 20.91 14.38
N GLY A 283 -8.02 21.32 15.43
CA GLY A 283 -8.35 21.05 16.83
C GLY A 283 -8.16 19.60 17.26
N GLY A 284 -7.48 18.79 16.48
CA GLY A 284 -7.20 17.38 16.76
C GLY A 284 -5.88 17.16 17.53
N THR A 285 -5.61 15.91 17.86
CA THR A 285 -4.39 15.45 18.54
C THR A 285 -3.53 14.62 17.59
N TYR A 286 -2.27 15.00 17.44
CA TYR A 286 -1.27 14.25 16.70
C TYR A 286 -0.43 13.39 17.62
N THR A 287 -0.15 12.17 17.23
CA THR A 287 0.77 11.27 17.93
C THR A 287 1.76 10.65 16.93
N ALA A 288 3.04 10.63 17.30
CA ALA A 288 4.06 9.94 16.54
C ALA A 288 4.20 8.48 17.01
N SER A 289 4.49 7.56 16.07
CA SER A 289 4.84 6.17 16.37
C SER A 289 6.29 5.86 15.96
N ALA A 290 6.80 4.72 16.40
CA ALA A 290 8.02 4.16 15.82
C ALA A 290 7.84 3.92 14.31
N VAL A 291 8.96 3.83 13.57
CA VAL A 291 8.95 3.51 12.12
C VAL A 291 8.45 2.09 11.90
N GLY A 292 7.71 1.90 10.82
CA GLY A 292 7.06 0.65 10.43
C GLY A 292 5.54 0.72 10.55
N GLU A 293 4.85 0.24 9.52
CA GLU A 293 3.40 0.31 9.39
C GLU A 293 2.66 -0.27 10.58
N VAL A 294 3.10 -1.44 11.08
CA VAL A 294 2.50 -2.10 12.26
C VAL A 294 2.47 -1.17 13.48
N ASN A 295 3.55 -0.39 13.69
CA ASN A 295 3.62 0.56 14.81
C ASN A 295 2.65 1.74 14.62
N VAL A 296 2.52 2.22 13.38
CA VAL A 296 1.55 3.27 13.02
C VAL A 296 0.13 2.76 13.27
N VAL A 297 -0.21 1.59 12.74
CA VAL A 297 -1.54 0.97 12.86
C VAL A 297 -1.92 0.74 14.33
N ASN A 298 -1.02 0.17 15.13
CA ASN A 298 -1.26 -0.04 16.56
C ASN A 298 -1.54 1.28 17.29
N LYS A 299 -0.74 2.32 16.99
CA LYS A 299 -0.95 3.65 17.60
C LYS A 299 -2.24 4.29 17.10
N MET A 300 -2.62 4.12 15.84
CA MET A 300 -3.90 4.60 15.30
C MET A 300 -5.09 3.98 16.02
N LYS A 301 -5.05 2.68 16.29
CA LYS A 301 -6.09 1.96 17.03
C LYS A 301 -6.17 2.44 18.50
N GLU A 302 -5.01 2.58 19.14
CA GLU A 302 -4.92 3.03 20.55
C GLU A 302 -5.59 4.39 20.77
N ILE A 303 -5.39 5.35 19.86
CA ILE A 303 -5.93 6.71 20.01
C ILE A 303 -7.17 6.99 19.16
N ASN A 304 -7.73 5.98 18.49
CA ASN A 304 -8.84 6.11 17.55
C ASN A 304 -8.57 7.19 16.49
N ALA A 305 -7.39 7.11 15.84
CA ALA A 305 -7.02 8.05 14.79
C ALA A 305 -7.93 7.91 13.56
N VAL A 306 -8.37 9.03 13.00
CA VAL A 306 -9.25 9.05 11.84
C VAL A 306 -8.51 8.87 10.53
N ILE A 307 -7.22 9.22 10.49
CA ILE A 307 -6.30 9.01 9.37
C ILE A 307 -4.87 8.95 9.93
N GLY A 308 -4.01 8.21 9.27
CA GLY A 308 -2.60 8.13 9.60
C GLY A 308 -1.77 7.65 8.41
N GLY A 309 -0.50 7.38 8.64
CA GLY A 309 0.38 6.89 7.60
C GLY A 309 1.86 7.09 7.89
N GLU A 310 2.64 7.11 6.84
CA GLU A 310 4.09 7.25 6.90
C GLU A 310 4.58 8.38 5.99
N GLY A 311 5.71 9.00 6.34
CA GLY A 311 6.33 10.08 5.56
C GLY A 311 6.89 9.67 4.19
N ASN A 312 6.69 8.43 3.80
CA ASN A 312 7.07 7.87 2.50
C ASN A 312 5.91 7.83 1.48
N GLY A 313 4.84 8.59 1.73
CA GLY A 313 3.65 8.63 0.88
C GLY A 313 2.57 7.61 1.21
N GLY A 314 2.74 6.83 2.28
CA GLY A 314 1.74 5.86 2.73
C GLY A 314 0.58 6.53 3.46
N VAL A 315 -0.64 6.35 2.97
CA VAL A 315 -1.88 6.84 3.58
C VAL A 315 -2.67 5.66 4.11
N ILE A 316 -3.04 5.70 5.40
CA ILE A 316 -3.88 4.70 6.06
C ILE A 316 -5.21 5.36 6.43
N TRP A 317 -6.30 4.85 5.86
CA TRP A 317 -7.64 5.29 6.22
C TRP A 317 -8.48 4.17 6.82
N PRO A 318 -8.69 4.16 8.15
CA PRO A 318 -9.31 3.05 8.89
C PRO A 318 -10.74 2.71 8.47
N LYS A 319 -11.43 3.60 7.76
CA LYS A 319 -12.76 3.33 7.20
C LYS A 319 -12.73 2.33 6.04
N LEU A 320 -11.59 2.14 5.41
CA LEU A 320 -11.37 1.10 4.41
C LEU A 320 -10.67 -0.12 5.04
N HIS A 321 -9.45 0.06 5.50
CA HIS A 321 -8.66 -0.95 6.20
C HIS A 321 -7.50 -0.30 6.97
N TYR A 322 -6.79 -1.09 7.77
CA TYR A 322 -5.60 -0.66 8.51
C TYR A 322 -4.31 -1.04 7.77
N GLY A 323 -4.14 -0.53 6.55
CA GLY A 323 -2.94 -0.66 5.73
C GLY A 323 -2.74 0.58 4.88
N ARG A 324 -1.53 0.80 4.39
CA ARG A 324 -1.23 1.90 3.46
C ARG A 324 -1.84 1.59 2.10
N ASP A 325 -2.57 2.56 1.55
CA ASP A 325 -3.34 2.39 0.33
C ASP A 325 -3.24 3.61 -0.58
N ALA A 326 -2.52 3.46 -1.70
CA ALA A 326 -2.40 4.53 -2.68
C ALA A 326 -3.71 4.78 -3.45
N LEU A 327 -4.60 3.80 -3.64
CA LEU A 327 -5.89 4.02 -4.29
C LEU A 327 -6.77 4.93 -3.43
N ALA A 328 -6.88 4.64 -2.13
CA ALA A 328 -7.57 5.51 -1.18
C ALA A 328 -6.93 6.89 -1.11
N GLY A 329 -5.58 6.95 -1.09
CA GLY A 329 -4.82 8.20 -1.11
C GLY A 329 -5.13 9.05 -2.34
N VAL A 330 -5.14 8.46 -3.54
CA VAL A 330 -5.51 9.14 -4.81
C VAL A 330 -6.93 9.68 -4.76
N ALA A 331 -7.89 8.87 -4.33
CA ALA A 331 -9.30 9.26 -4.29
C ALA A 331 -9.56 10.40 -3.28
N LEU A 332 -8.96 10.34 -2.08
CA LEU A 332 -9.04 11.41 -1.09
C LEU A 332 -8.36 12.70 -1.58
N PHE A 333 -7.17 12.56 -2.16
CA PHE A 333 -6.42 13.71 -2.66
C PHE A 333 -7.15 14.41 -3.81
N LEU A 334 -7.67 13.67 -4.79
CA LEU A 334 -8.45 14.24 -5.89
C LEU A 334 -9.75 14.88 -5.39
N SER A 335 -10.41 14.30 -4.39
CA SER A 335 -11.56 14.92 -3.73
C SER A 335 -11.17 16.26 -3.10
N HIS A 336 -10.04 16.30 -2.38
CA HIS A 336 -9.54 17.52 -1.78
C HIS A 336 -9.25 18.61 -2.82
N LEU A 337 -8.49 18.26 -3.87
CA LEU A 337 -8.14 19.19 -4.95
C LEU A 337 -9.38 19.73 -5.68
N ALA A 338 -10.38 18.86 -5.92
CA ALA A 338 -11.64 19.25 -6.56
C ALA A 338 -12.44 20.25 -5.70
N HIS A 339 -12.47 20.05 -4.39
CA HIS A 339 -13.12 21.01 -3.46
C HIS A 339 -12.36 22.32 -3.33
N LYS A 340 -11.03 22.28 -3.30
CA LYS A 340 -10.19 23.47 -3.21
C LYS A 340 -10.23 24.33 -4.47
N LYS A 341 -10.47 23.74 -5.65
CA LYS A 341 -10.48 24.43 -6.96
C LYS A 341 -9.22 25.25 -7.20
N THR A 342 -8.07 24.70 -6.87
CA THR A 342 -6.75 25.34 -6.93
C THR A 342 -5.76 24.47 -7.69
N SER A 343 -4.57 24.99 -8.02
CA SER A 343 -3.49 24.18 -8.56
C SER A 343 -2.75 23.41 -7.46
N MET A 344 -1.94 22.42 -7.85
CA MET A 344 -1.12 21.65 -6.93
C MET A 344 -0.09 22.51 -6.21
N THR A 345 0.59 23.41 -6.94
CA THR A 345 1.57 24.35 -6.36
C THR A 345 0.92 25.29 -5.34
N ALA A 346 -0.26 25.82 -5.64
CA ALA A 346 -0.99 26.68 -4.73
C ALA A 346 -1.51 25.91 -3.50
N LEU A 347 -1.99 24.67 -3.66
CA LEU A 347 -2.36 23.80 -2.54
C LEU A 347 -1.16 23.50 -1.65
N LYS A 348 -0.01 23.16 -2.23
CA LYS A 348 1.23 22.90 -1.48
C LYS A 348 1.64 24.12 -0.63
N ALA A 349 1.48 25.33 -1.16
CA ALA A 349 1.83 26.56 -0.46
C ALA A 349 0.94 26.86 0.78
N GLU A 350 -0.20 26.17 0.93
CA GLU A 350 -1.04 26.26 2.14
C GLU A 350 -0.45 25.50 3.33
N TYR A 351 0.49 24.58 3.11
CA TYR A 351 1.05 23.73 4.15
C TYR A 351 2.38 24.27 4.69
N PRO A 352 2.67 24.02 5.99
CA PRO A 352 3.96 24.41 6.57
C PRO A 352 5.11 23.74 5.81
N LEU A 353 6.08 24.53 5.39
CA LEU A 353 7.27 24.00 4.72
C LEU A 353 8.26 23.45 5.75
N TYR A 354 8.59 22.18 5.60
CA TYR A 354 9.62 21.49 6.37
C TYR A 354 10.65 20.89 5.43
N GLU A 355 11.90 20.98 5.81
CA GLU A 355 13.01 20.28 5.17
C GLU A 355 13.48 19.15 6.06
N MET A 356 13.62 17.95 5.48
CA MET A 356 14.10 16.77 6.17
C MET A 356 15.37 16.27 5.48
N SER A 357 16.44 16.10 6.26
CA SER A 357 17.67 15.47 5.79
C SER A 357 17.75 14.05 6.30
N LYS A 358 17.79 13.08 5.39
CA LYS A 358 18.03 11.66 5.70
C LYS A 358 19.45 11.31 5.22
N ASN A 359 20.29 10.90 6.14
CA ASN A 359 21.68 10.56 5.83
C ASN A 359 21.95 9.08 6.18
N LYS A 360 22.63 8.37 5.29
CA LYS A 360 23.12 7.01 5.52
C LYS A 360 24.61 7.05 5.84
N ILE A 361 24.98 6.43 6.94
CA ILE A 361 26.37 6.23 7.31
C ILE A 361 26.69 4.74 7.13
N GLU A 362 27.65 4.43 6.27
CA GLU A 362 28.16 3.07 6.15
C GLU A 362 29.11 2.76 7.30
N LEU A 363 28.70 1.84 8.16
CA LEU A 363 29.57 1.34 9.23
C LEU A 363 30.60 0.40 8.63
N LYS A 364 31.90 0.70 8.83
CA LYS A 364 32.96 -0.22 8.47
C LYS A 364 33.04 -1.37 9.49
N PRO A 365 33.51 -2.57 9.09
CA PRO A 365 33.51 -3.76 9.97
C PRO A 365 34.19 -3.61 11.35
N HIS A 366 34.98 -2.55 11.53
CA HIS A 366 35.69 -2.25 12.78
C HIS A 366 35.02 -1.11 13.59
N MET A 367 33.91 -0.60 13.17
CA MET A 367 33.12 0.41 13.89
C MET A 367 31.98 -0.32 14.62
N ASN A 368 32.22 -0.66 15.88
CA ASN A 368 31.17 -1.17 16.79
C ASN A 368 30.45 -0.01 17.47
#